data_754adf54578e0173570f7ad6b534cc8a
#
_entry.id   754adf54578e0173570f7ad6b534cc8a
#
_cell.length_a   1.000
_cell.length_b   1.000
_cell.length_c   1.000
_cell.angle_alpha   90.00
_cell.angle_beta   90.00
_cell.angle_gamma   90.00
#
_symmetry.space_group_name_H-M   'P 1'
#
loop_
_entity.id
_entity.type
_entity.pdbx_description
1 polymer ?
#
loop_
_entity_poly.entity_id
_entity_poly.type
_entity_poly.pdbx_seq_one_letter_code
_entity_poly.pdbx_strand_id
1 'polypeptide(L)'
;MGEPIVLEDFKERVILVGVSEQDGDDAEDSLAELAELVKTAGASVAGTLIQKRELIHPGTYVGTGKVAEIAELLEHTGATGIVCDDELSPAQLKNLETMLNTKVMDRTLIILDIFAARATTSEGKIQVELAQLKYRLSRLTGLGRSMSRLGGGIGTRGPGEKKLEIDRRLINDRIAQLNRELKEVVKHREIARAKRERNAVPVVAIVGYTNAGKSTLLNHLTDAEVLEEDKLFATLDPTTRMLELEGHQQVLLTDTVGFIRKLPHHLIEAFKSTLEEAKYADYIIHVVDASNPQRDKQMYIVYETLDHLGVKNKKILTLFNKIDIRTDDDPLQDFRADHVLQISATENAGLDAVKDVLQEMLREDKIYIERVIHYAQAGVLQLVRNKGELVSEEYVPEGISIRAYVPMEVYGKL
;
A
#
# COMPACT_ATOMS: atom_id res chain seq x y z
N MET A 1 25.98 3.43 43.44
CA MET A 1 25.69 2.92 42.13
C MET A 1 24.19 2.75 42.08
N GLY A 2 23.49 3.64 41.37
CA GLY A 2 22.04 3.52 41.19
C GLY A 2 21.76 2.38 40.21
N GLU A 3 20.82 1.52 40.53
CA GLU A 3 20.31 0.50 39.63
C GLU A 3 19.76 1.17 38.38
N PRO A 4 19.99 0.59 37.17
CA PRO A 4 19.39 1.13 35.96
C PRO A 4 17.86 0.99 36.07
N ILE A 5 17.16 2.12 35.99
CA ILE A 5 15.70 2.14 35.84
C ILE A 5 15.39 1.44 34.50
N VAL A 6 14.92 0.20 34.59
CA VAL A 6 14.31 -0.46 33.45
C VAL A 6 13.02 0.31 33.15
N LEU A 7 13.02 1.12 32.10
CA LEU A 7 11.80 1.66 31.53
C LEU A 7 11.00 0.44 31.04
N GLU A 8 10.01 0.02 31.84
CA GLU A 8 9.00 -0.91 31.33
C GLU A 8 8.41 -0.27 30.07
N ASP A 9 8.47 -1.00 28.95
CA ASP A 9 7.81 -0.61 27.70
C ASP A 9 6.32 -0.45 27.99
N PHE A 10 5.89 0.79 28.16
CA PHE A 10 4.51 1.15 28.45
C PHE A 10 3.72 0.90 27.17
N LYS A 11 3.21 -0.32 27.00
CA LYS A 11 2.33 -0.64 25.87
C LYS A 11 1.05 0.15 26.00
N GLU A 12 0.80 1.06 25.06
CA GLU A 12 -0.46 1.78 24.99
C GLU A 12 -1.63 0.79 24.89
N ARG A 13 -2.68 1.03 25.68
CA ARG A 13 -3.92 0.26 25.67
C ARG A 13 -5.05 1.17 25.24
N VAL A 14 -5.74 0.83 24.15
CA VAL A 14 -6.71 1.73 23.54
C VAL A 14 -8.08 1.09 23.40
N ILE A 15 -9.12 1.92 23.44
CA ILE A 15 -10.49 1.54 23.09
C ILE A 15 -10.76 1.95 21.65
N LEU A 16 -11.29 1.03 20.85
CA LEU A 16 -11.69 1.30 19.48
C LEU A 16 -13.12 1.84 19.45
N VAL A 17 -13.34 2.89 18.67
CA VAL A 17 -14.65 3.54 18.56
C VAL A 17 -15.04 3.65 17.08
N GLY A 18 -16.18 3.06 16.72
CA GLY A 18 -16.73 3.11 15.37
C GLY A 18 -18.17 3.65 15.35
N VAL A 19 -18.56 4.18 14.19
CA VAL A 19 -19.95 4.56 13.89
C VAL A 19 -20.44 3.69 12.74
N SER A 20 -21.61 3.07 12.91
CA SER A 20 -22.34 2.38 11.86
C SER A 20 -23.45 3.31 11.38
N GLU A 21 -23.40 3.71 10.10
CA GLU A 21 -24.35 4.71 9.55
C GLU A 21 -25.62 4.07 8.98
N GLN A 22 -25.59 2.77 8.62
CA GLN A 22 -26.72 2.05 8.02
C GLN A 22 -26.83 0.62 8.54
N ASP A 23 -28.01 0.03 8.45
CA ASP A 23 -28.18 -1.40 8.69
C ASP A 23 -27.50 -2.20 7.57
N GLY A 24 -26.57 -3.10 7.96
CA GLY A 24 -25.73 -3.87 7.05
C GLY A 24 -24.37 -3.21 6.74
N ASP A 25 -24.05 -2.11 7.42
CA ASP A 25 -22.71 -1.53 7.43
C ASP A 25 -21.69 -2.52 8.04
N ASP A 26 -20.48 -2.56 7.47
CA ASP A 26 -19.40 -3.42 7.91
C ASP A 26 -18.51 -2.78 9.00
N ALA A 27 -19.14 -2.03 9.92
CA ALA A 27 -18.46 -1.35 11.02
C ALA A 27 -17.70 -2.33 11.95
N GLU A 28 -18.23 -3.53 12.17
CA GLU A 28 -17.57 -4.57 12.96
C GLU A 28 -16.28 -5.06 12.25
N ASP A 29 -16.34 -5.33 10.95
CA ASP A 29 -15.20 -5.72 10.15
C ASP A 29 -14.16 -4.60 10.05
N SER A 30 -14.62 -3.34 9.95
CA SER A 30 -13.76 -2.16 9.94
C SER A 30 -12.99 -2.01 11.24
N LEU A 31 -13.65 -2.26 12.38
CA LEU A 31 -13.00 -2.22 13.69
C LEU A 31 -12.10 -3.42 13.94
N ALA A 32 -12.42 -4.59 13.40
CA ALA A 32 -11.51 -5.75 13.43
C ALA A 32 -10.21 -5.44 12.68
N GLU A 33 -10.29 -4.81 11.50
CA GLU A 33 -9.12 -4.35 10.77
C GLU A 33 -8.37 -3.25 11.52
N LEU A 34 -9.07 -2.30 12.16
CA LEU A 34 -8.46 -1.27 13.00
C LEU A 34 -7.72 -1.88 14.20
N ALA A 35 -8.22 -2.97 14.78
CA ALA A 35 -7.56 -3.69 15.86
C ALA A 35 -6.20 -4.26 15.40
N GLU A 36 -6.13 -4.82 14.19
CA GLU A 36 -4.86 -5.30 13.61
C GLU A 36 -3.90 -4.14 13.28
N LEU A 37 -4.41 -2.98 12.85
CA LEU A 37 -3.58 -1.77 12.69
C LEU A 37 -2.99 -1.32 14.03
N VAL A 38 -3.79 -1.23 15.07
CA VAL A 38 -3.36 -0.84 16.42
C VAL A 38 -2.30 -1.80 16.96
N LYS A 39 -2.51 -3.10 16.77
CA LYS A 39 -1.54 -4.15 17.14
C LYS A 39 -0.23 -4.00 16.35
N THR A 40 -0.32 -3.72 15.05
CA THR A 40 0.85 -3.47 14.19
C THR A 40 1.63 -2.23 14.63
N ALA A 41 0.94 -1.19 15.11
CA ALA A 41 1.55 0.01 15.68
C ALA A 41 2.17 -0.22 17.08
N GLY A 42 2.03 -1.43 17.66
CA GLY A 42 2.62 -1.80 18.95
C GLY A 42 1.72 -1.55 20.16
N ALA A 43 0.46 -1.12 19.96
CA ALA A 43 -0.52 -0.94 21.02
C ALA A 43 -1.43 -2.17 21.19
N SER A 44 -2.23 -2.23 22.25
CA SER A 44 -3.19 -3.29 22.51
C SER A 44 -4.61 -2.74 22.62
N VAL A 45 -5.60 -3.52 22.18
CA VAL A 45 -7.01 -3.16 22.27
C VAL A 45 -7.57 -3.60 23.63
N ALA A 46 -8.14 -2.65 24.37
CA ALA A 46 -8.76 -2.87 25.68
C ALA A 46 -10.28 -3.07 25.60
N GLY A 47 -10.89 -2.60 24.51
CA GLY A 47 -12.33 -2.72 24.28
C GLY A 47 -12.72 -2.10 22.94
N THR A 48 -13.94 -2.38 22.51
CA THR A 48 -14.50 -1.88 21.25
C THR A 48 -15.93 -1.38 21.48
N LEU A 49 -16.23 -0.22 20.94
CA LEU A 49 -17.56 0.39 21.01
C LEU A 49 -18.03 0.82 19.63
N ILE A 50 -19.24 0.41 19.28
CA ILE A 50 -19.92 0.84 18.04
C ILE A 50 -21.16 1.64 18.41
N GLN A 51 -21.39 2.72 17.71
CA GLN A 51 -22.64 3.46 17.79
C GLN A 51 -23.37 3.42 16.44
N LYS A 52 -24.60 2.94 16.41
CA LYS A 52 -25.48 3.05 15.25
C LYS A 52 -26.06 4.46 15.18
N ARG A 53 -25.88 5.14 14.06
CA ARG A 53 -26.40 6.49 13.79
C ARG A 53 -26.63 6.66 12.29
N GLU A 54 -27.54 7.54 11.92
CA GLU A 54 -27.76 7.93 10.53
C GLU A 54 -26.60 8.76 9.96
N LEU A 55 -25.92 9.56 10.82
CA LEU A 55 -24.78 10.39 10.45
C LEU A 55 -23.79 10.52 11.61
N ILE A 56 -22.51 10.62 11.27
CA ILE A 56 -21.45 10.94 12.23
C ILE A 56 -21.75 12.27 12.93
N HIS A 57 -21.59 12.30 14.27
CA HIS A 57 -21.85 13.52 15.03
C HIS A 57 -20.79 14.59 14.72
N PRO A 58 -21.18 15.80 14.26
CA PRO A 58 -20.24 16.80 13.76
C PRO A 58 -19.30 17.36 14.83
N GLY A 59 -19.70 17.31 16.09
CA GLY A 59 -18.92 17.85 17.20
C GLY A 59 -18.05 16.84 17.95
N THR A 60 -18.47 15.58 18.03
CA THR A 60 -17.82 14.58 18.91
C THR A 60 -17.69 13.20 18.25
N TYR A 61 -17.90 13.08 16.94
CA TYR A 61 -17.86 11.81 16.19
C TYR A 61 -18.99 10.85 16.59
N VAL A 62 -19.17 10.61 17.88
CA VAL A 62 -20.29 9.85 18.49
C VAL A 62 -21.18 10.78 19.33
N GLY A 63 -22.38 10.35 19.68
CA GLY A 63 -23.29 11.12 20.53
C GLY A 63 -22.79 11.23 21.97
N THR A 64 -23.24 12.26 22.70
CA THR A 64 -22.81 12.55 24.08
C THR A 64 -23.02 11.41 25.06
N GLY A 65 -24.12 10.64 24.94
CA GLY A 65 -24.32 9.44 25.75
C GLY A 65 -23.26 8.37 25.50
N LYS A 66 -22.84 8.17 24.23
CA LYS A 66 -21.76 7.23 23.89
C LYS A 66 -20.40 7.73 24.40
N VAL A 67 -20.17 9.05 24.43
CA VAL A 67 -18.96 9.61 25.06
C VAL A 67 -18.90 9.27 26.55
N ALA A 68 -20.03 9.29 27.26
CA ALA A 68 -20.08 8.86 28.67
C ALA A 68 -19.76 7.37 28.83
N GLU A 69 -20.29 6.50 27.96
CA GLU A 69 -19.95 5.06 27.96
C GLU A 69 -18.46 4.83 27.70
N ILE A 70 -17.84 5.62 26.78
CA ILE A 70 -16.40 5.56 26.53
C ILE A 70 -15.61 5.96 27.79
N ALA A 71 -16.02 7.01 28.48
CA ALA A 71 -15.36 7.45 29.71
C ALA A 71 -15.40 6.38 30.80
N GLU A 72 -16.56 5.76 30.98
CA GLU A 72 -16.74 4.64 31.92
C GLU A 72 -15.87 3.43 31.56
N LEU A 73 -15.81 3.08 30.27
CA LEU A 73 -14.97 1.97 29.81
C LEU A 73 -13.47 2.27 29.96
N LEU A 74 -13.04 3.53 29.75
CA LEU A 74 -11.66 3.96 30.01
C LEU A 74 -11.27 3.73 31.47
N GLU A 75 -12.12 4.11 32.42
CA GLU A 75 -11.89 3.90 33.85
C GLU A 75 -11.82 2.40 34.21
N HIS A 76 -12.76 1.60 33.72
CA HIS A 76 -12.81 0.17 34.00
C HIS A 76 -11.65 -0.63 33.44
N THR A 77 -11.21 -0.28 32.23
CA THR A 77 -10.13 -1.02 31.53
C THR A 77 -8.73 -0.50 31.83
N GLY A 78 -8.62 0.70 32.36
CA GLY A 78 -7.33 1.40 32.49
C GLY A 78 -6.68 1.71 31.15
N ALA A 79 -7.48 1.89 30.09
CA ALA A 79 -6.99 2.23 28.78
C ALA A 79 -6.41 3.65 28.78
N THR A 80 -5.33 3.85 28.00
CA THR A 80 -4.57 5.10 27.93
C THR A 80 -5.05 6.07 26.86
N GLY A 81 -6.01 5.64 26.04
CA GLY A 81 -6.56 6.44 24.95
C GLY A 81 -7.66 5.73 24.17
N ILE A 82 -8.18 6.43 23.18
CA ILE A 82 -9.14 5.89 22.22
C ILE A 82 -8.64 6.04 20.78
N VAL A 83 -9.11 5.15 19.91
CA VAL A 83 -8.86 5.23 18.44
C VAL A 83 -10.19 5.20 17.72
N CYS A 84 -10.50 6.25 16.97
CA CYS A 84 -11.69 6.31 16.13
C CYS A 84 -11.40 5.70 14.74
N ASP A 85 -12.41 5.01 14.20
CA ASP A 85 -12.28 4.27 12.93
C ASP A 85 -12.23 5.18 11.68
N ASP A 86 -12.74 6.40 11.81
CA ASP A 86 -12.74 7.39 10.73
C ASP A 86 -11.80 8.55 11.05
N GLU A 87 -11.38 9.29 10.01
CA GLU A 87 -10.59 10.51 10.20
C GLU A 87 -11.41 11.57 10.95
N LEU A 88 -10.87 12.06 12.07
CA LEU A 88 -11.52 13.06 12.88
C LEU A 88 -11.26 14.49 12.37
N SER A 89 -12.29 15.31 12.34
CA SER A 89 -12.11 16.73 12.19
C SER A 89 -11.39 17.33 13.41
N PRO A 90 -10.68 18.45 13.26
CA PRO A 90 -9.99 19.12 14.38
C PRO A 90 -10.92 19.45 15.56
N ALA A 91 -12.20 19.75 15.28
CA ALA A 91 -13.20 20.04 16.30
C ALA A 91 -13.61 18.77 17.08
N GLN A 92 -13.85 17.67 16.36
CA GLN A 92 -14.18 16.37 16.99
C GLN A 92 -13.03 15.89 17.88
N LEU A 93 -11.80 15.92 17.37
CA LEU A 93 -10.60 15.53 18.12
C LEU A 93 -10.50 16.31 19.43
N LYS A 94 -10.51 17.65 19.36
CA LYS A 94 -10.40 18.54 20.53
C LYS A 94 -11.52 18.33 21.54
N ASN A 95 -12.78 18.21 21.05
CA ASN A 95 -13.93 18.02 21.93
C ASN A 95 -13.83 16.69 22.67
N LEU A 96 -13.49 15.61 21.97
CA LEU A 96 -13.29 14.29 22.58
C LEU A 96 -12.16 14.29 23.59
N GLU A 97 -10.98 14.86 23.27
CA GLU A 97 -9.86 15.01 24.23
C GLU A 97 -10.27 15.79 25.46
N THR A 98 -11.05 16.88 25.30
CA THR A 98 -11.52 17.69 26.41
C THR A 98 -12.51 16.95 27.29
N MET A 99 -13.48 16.22 26.68
CA MET A 99 -14.52 15.51 27.41
C MET A 99 -14.03 14.24 28.08
N LEU A 100 -13.11 13.52 27.46
CA LEU A 100 -12.57 12.26 27.96
C LEU A 100 -11.30 12.43 28.79
N ASN A 101 -10.67 13.60 28.73
CA ASN A 101 -9.37 13.89 29.35
C ASN A 101 -8.31 12.80 29.08
N THR A 102 -8.28 12.29 27.85
CA THR A 102 -7.37 11.22 27.41
C THR A 102 -6.90 11.45 25.99
N LYS A 103 -5.89 10.67 25.54
CA LYS A 103 -5.37 10.69 24.18
C LYS A 103 -6.46 10.19 23.21
N VAL A 104 -6.71 10.97 22.18
CA VAL A 104 -7.63 10.60 21.10
C VAL A 104 -6.86 10.50 19.80
N MET A 105 -7.00 9.38 19.14
CA MET A 105 -6.37 9.08 17.85
C MET A 105 -7.43 8.70 16.84
N ASP A 106 -7.09 8.73 15.58
CA ASP A 106 -7.92 8.22 14.49
C ASP A 106 -7.13 7.20 13.63
N ARG A 107 -7.84 6.50 12.76
CA ARG A 107 -7.26 5.52 11.84
C ARG A 107 -6.08 6.09 11.06
N THR A 108 -6.19 7.34 10.62
CA THR A 108 -5.14 8.04 9.86
C THR A 108 -3.83 8.15 10.64
N LEU A 109 -3.91 8.51 11.93
CA LEU A 109 -2.72 8.63 12.77
C LEU A 109 -2.06 7.28 12.99
N ILE A 110 -2.84 6.21 13.23
CA ILE A 110 -2.30 4.85 13.39
C ILE A 110 -1.58 4.38 12.11
N ILE A 111 -2.16 4.61 10.94
CA ILE A 111 -1.51 4.27 9.66
C ILE A 111 -0.20 5.06 9.49
N LEU A 112 -0.18 6.35 9.82
CA LEU A 112 1.02 7.19 9.77
C LEU A 112 2.12 6.70 10.74
N ASP A 113 1.76 6.22 11.91
CA ASP A 113 2.71 5.68 12.89
C ASP A 113 3.32 4.36 12.38
N ILE A 114 2.50 3.47 11.78
CA ILE A 114 3.01 2.26 11.14
C ILE A 114 3.98 2.61 10.01
N PHE A 115 3.62 3.57 9.16
CA PHE A 115 4.46 4.01 8.05
C PHE A 115 5.77 4.63 8.52
N ALA A 116 5.74 5.41 9.61
CA ALA A 116 6.95 5.98 10.21
C ALA A 116 7.91 4.91 10.73
N ALA A 117 7.39 3.83 11.27
CA ALA A 117 8.19 2.69 11.74
C ALA A 117 8.76 1.84 10.58
N ARG A 118 8.08 1.82 9.40
CA ARG A 118 8.44 0.96 8.26
C ARG A 118 9.26 1.65 7.18
N ALA A 119 9.27 2.97 7.11
CA ALA A 119 10.03 3.72 6.11
C ALA A 119 11.53 3.51 6.28
N THR A 120 12.15 2.79 5.36
CA THR A 120 13.60 2.52 5.35
C THR A 120 14.32 3.40 4.36
N THR A 121 13.74 3.63 3.18
CA THR A 121 14.35 4.44 2.13
C THR A 121 14.28 5.94 2.43
N SER A 122 15.18 6.70 1.83
CA SER A 122 15.15 8.17 1.91
C SER A 122 13.83 8.74 1.37
N GLU A 123 13.32 8.16 0.28
CA GLU A 123 12.05 8.57 -0.31
C GLU A 123 10.87 8.29 0.62
N GLY A 124 10.76 7.06 1.14
CA GLY A 124 9.71 6.69 2.08
C GLY A 124 9.70 7.58 3.31
N LYS A 125 10.87 7.89 3.89
CA LYS A 125 11.00 8.81 5.03
C LYS A 125 10.50 10.22 4.71
N ILE A 126 10.86 10.77 3.54
CA ILE A 126 10.37 12.08 3.09
C ILE A 126 8.85 12.07 2.93
N GLN A 127 8.29 11.03 2.31
CA GLN A 127 6.85 10.89 2.11
C GLN A 127 6.08 10.78 3.42
N VAL A 128 6.56 9.99 4.36
CA VAL A 128 5.95 9.85 5.69
C VAL A 128 6.01 11.18 6.44
N GLU A 129 7.16 11.85 6.50
CA GLU A 129 7.29 13.16 7.16
C GLU A 129 6.35 14.18 6.52
N LEU A 130 6.25 14.20 5.20
CA LEU A 130 5.33 15.08 4.47
C LEU A 130 3.87 14.81 4.84
N ALA A 131 3.46 13.54 4.89
CA ALA A 131 2.10 13.14 5.28
C ALA A 131 1.79 13.52 6.74
N GLN A 132 2.71 13.26 7.67
CA GLN A 132 2.57 13.65 9.07
C GLN A 132 2.44 15.16 9.25
N LEU A 133 3.24 15.95 8.51
CA LEU A 133 3.16 17.42 8.57
C LEU A 133 1.86 17.95 7.99
N LYS A 134 1.36 17.40 6.88
CA LYS A 134 0.05 17.75 6.31
C LYS A 134 -1.08 17.42 7.29
N TYR A 135 -1.03 16.24 7.90
CA TYR A 135 -1.98 15.82 8.92
C TYR A 135 -1.98 16.78 10.13
N ARG A 136 -0.80 17.16 10.64
CA ARG A 136 -0.67 18.15 11.74
C ARG A 136 -1.19 19.53 11.32
N LEU A 137 -0.86 19.97 10.11
CA LEU A 137 -1.28 21.28 9.59
C LEU A 137 -2.79 21.41 9.52
N SER A 138 -3.51 20.37 9.07
CA SER A 138 -4.98 20.34 9.03
C SER A 138 -5.60 20.56 10.42
N ARG A 139 -4.98 20.01 11.45
CA ARG A 139 -5.43 20.12 12.85
C ARG A 139 -5.13 21.46 13.50
N LEU A 140 -4.00 22.09 13.17
CA LEU A 140 -3.69 23.44 13.63
C LEU A 140 -4.66 24.50 13.10
N THR A 141 -5.19 24.34 11.88
CA THR A 141 -6.13 25.28 11.29
C THR A 141 -7.49 25.31 11.99
N GLY A 142 -7.92 24.21 12.62
CA GLY A 142 -9.16 24.15 13.41
C GLY A 142 -9.07 24.87 14.75
N LEU A 143 -7.90 24.87 15.39
CA LEU A 143 -7.67 25.52 16.67
C LEU A 143 -7.73 27.05 16.61
N GLY A 144 -7.26 27.66 15.53
CA GLY A 144 -7.27 29.12 15.37
C GLY A 144 -8.68 29.75 15.33
N ARG A 145 -9.65 29.06 14.70
CA ARG A 145 -11.05 29.55 14.65
C ARG A 145 -11.79 29.45 15.98
N SER A 146 -11.42 28.55 16.86
CA SER A 146 -12.04 28.43 18.19
C SER A 146 -11.46 29.45 19.20
N MET A 147 -10.18 29.84 19.04
CA MET A 147 -9.55 30.86 19.88
C MET A 147 -9.97 32.28 19.51
N SER A 148 -10.22 32.57 18.24
CA SER A 148 -10.68 33.91 17.80
C SER A 148 -12.12 34.24 18.24
N ARG A 149 -12.94 33.26 18.63
CA ARG A 149 -14.28 33.51 19.18
C ARG A 149 -14.29 33.95 20.65
N LEU A 150 -13.17 33.77 21.38
CA LEU A 150 -13.04 34.14 22.80
C LEU A 150 -12.41 35.55 23.02
N GLY A 151 -11.91 36.18 21.97
CA GLY A 151 -11.31 37.50 22.02
C GLY A 151 -12.18 38.55 21.34
N GLY A 152 -13.14 39.14 22.06
CA GLY A 152 -13.99 40.22 21.55
C GLY A 152 -13.26 41.57 21.49
N GLY A 153 -12.48 41.79 20.41
CA GLY A 153 -11.86 43.10 20.16
C GLY A 153 -11.21 43.19 18.79
N ILE A 154 -11.52 44.24 18.02
CA ILE A 154 -10.88 44.54 16.74
C ILE A 154 -9.40 44.90 17.01
N GLY A 155 -8.45 44.01 16.63
CA GLY A 155 -7.02 44.33 16.63
C GLY A 155 -6.13 43.65 17.70
N THR A 156 -6.66 42.84 18.61
CA THR A 156 -5.86 42.13 19.62
C THR A 156 -5.65 40.66 19.25
N ARG A 157 -4.61 40.38 18.47
CA ARG A 157 -4.08 39.02 18.32
C ARG A 157 -3.38 38.62 19.63
N GLY A 158 -3.94 37.65 20.35
CA GLY A 158 -3.34 37.14 21.59
C GLY A 158 -2.00 36.42 21.36
N PRO A 159 -1.19 36.20 22.43
CA PRO A 159 0.09 35.51 22.30
C PRO A 159 -0.05 34.07 21.77
N GLY A 160 -1.19 33.41 21.98
CA GLY A 160 -1.47 32.08 21.46
C GLY A 160 -1.71 32.05 19.94
N GLU A 161 -2.35 33.09 19.38
CA GLU A 161 -2.54 33.21 17.92
C GLU A 161 -1.21 33.41 17.20
N LYS A 162 -0.29 34.22 17.78
CA LYS A 162 1.06 34.40 17.22
C LYS A 162 1.85 33.08 17.23
N LYS A 163 1.74 32.27 18.27
CA LYS A 163 2.43 30.98 18.37
C LYS A 163 1.92 30.00 17.32
N LEU A 164 0.59 29.87 17.18
CA LEU A 164 -0.02 29.01 16.13
C LEU A 164 0.34 29.46 14.71
N GLU A 165 0.43 30.78 14.47
CA GLU A 165 0.82 31.32 13.17
C GLU A 165 2.30 31.02 12.85
N ILE A 166 3.18 31.07 13.85
CA ILE A 166 4.60 30.70 13.74
C ILE A 166 4.73 29.19 13.47
N ASP A 167 4.04 28.35 14.25
CA ASP A 167 4.08 26.91 14.09
C ASP A 167 3.58 26.50 12.71
N ARG A 168 2.48 27.10 12.24
CA ARG A 168 1.94 26.88 10.90
C ARG A 168 2.93 27.27 9.81
N ARG A 169 3.62 28.40 9.97
CA ARG A 169 4.65 28.85 9.02
C ARG A 169 5.81 27.88 8.96
N LEU A 170 6.34 27.45 10.10
CA LEU A 170 7.43 26.47 10.16
C LEU A 170 7.06 25.16 9.50
N ILE A 171 5.84 24.66 9.72
CA ILE A 171 5.36 23.45 9.08
C ILE A 171 5.25 23.65 7.56
N ASN A 172 4.69 24.75 7.08
CA ASN A 172 4.60 25.04 5.65
C ASN A 172 5.97 25.16 4.98
N ASP A 173 6.93 25.81 5.64
CA ASP A 173 8.31 25.95 5.15
C ASP A 173 8.97 24.56 5.04
N ARG A 174 8.76 23.67 6.02
CA ARG A 174 9.26 22.29 5.99
C ARG A 174 8.59 21.46 4.89
N ILE A 175 7.26 21.58 4.72
CA ILE A 175 6.51 20.94 3.62
C ILE A 175 7.08 21.40 2.26
N ALA A 176 7.34 22.70 2.09
CA ALA A 176 7.91 23.21 0.86
C ALA A 176 9.33 22.69 0.59
N GLN A 177 10.13 22.51 1.64
CA GLN A 177 11.46 21.91 1.53
C GLN A 177 11.35 20.44 1.11
N LEU A 178 10.55 19.62 1.81
CA LEU A 178 10.39 18.20 1.52
C LEU A 178 9.83 17.95 0.12
N ASN A 179 8.91 18.80 -0.35
CA ASN A 179 8.41 18.70 -1.73
C ASN A 179 9.49 18.95 -2.78
N ARG A 180 10.50 19.80 -2.49
CA ARG A 180 11.66 20.00 -3.38
C ARG A 180 12.56 18.77 -3.38
N GLU A 181 12.87 18.23 -2.20
CA GLU A 181 13.67 17.02 -2.04
C GLU A 181 13.01 15.83 -2.77
N LEU A 182 11.70 15.66 -2.61
CA LEU A 182 10.93 14.59 -3.28
C LEU A 182 10.98 14.72 -4.80
N LYS A 183 10.88 15.94 -5.35
CA LYS A 183 10.99 16.17 -6.81
C LYS A 183 12.34 15.73 -7.37
N GLU A 184 13.42 15.95 -6.65
CA GLU A 184 14.75 15.47 -7.08
C GLU A 184 14.84 13.95 -7.07
N VAL A 185 14.30 13.30 -6.05
CA VAL A 185 14.24 11.83 -5.96
C VAL A 185 13.43 11.24 -7.12
N VAL A 186 12.23 11.80 -7.39
CA VAL A 186 11.38 11.37 -8.52
C VAL A 186 12.12 11.52 -9.85
N LYS A 187 12.82 12.63 -10.07
CA LYS A 187 13.63 12.86 -11.28
C LYS A 187 14.72 11.81 -11.48
N HIS A 188 15.43 11.45 -10.41
CA HIS A 188 16.43 10.38 -10.47
C HIS A 188 15.80 9.02 -10.81
N ARG A 189 14.60 8.74 -10.27
CA ARG A 189 13.85 7.53 -10.60
C ARG A 189 13.41 7.49 -12.05
N GLU A 190 12.93 8.61 -12.62
CA GLU A 190 12.56 8.72 -14.04
C GLU A 190 13.75 8.42 -14.97
N ILE A 191 14.95 8.93 -14.65
CA ILE A 191 16.18 8.65 -15.39
C ILE A 191 16.52 7.16 -15.32
N ALA A 192 16.44 6.56 -14.14
CA ALA A 192 16.70 5.12 -13.96
C ALA A 192 15.66 4.26 -14.70
N ARG A 193 14.39 4.70 -14.74
CA ARG A 193 13.30 4.06 -15.49
C ARG A 193 13.54 4.13 -16.99
N ALA A 194 13.82 5.30 -17.53
CA ALA A 194 14.15 5.47 -18.95
C ALA A 194 15.35 4.61 -19.41
N LYS A 195 16.29 4.34 -18.51
CA LYS A 195 17.40 3.41 -18.77
C LYS A 195 16.94 1.94 -18.79
N ARG A 196 15.97 1.57 -17.93
CA ARG A 196 15.35 0.21 -17.90
C ARG A 196 14.50 -0.04 -19.14
N GLU A 197 13.69 0.93 -19.56
CA GLU A 197 12.88 0.84 -20.79
C GLU A 197 13.73 0.55 -22.03
N ARG A 198 14.96 1.08 -22.10
CA ARG A 198 15.90 0.75 -23.19
C ARG A 198 16.36 -0.70 -23.18
N ASN A 199 16.38 -1.34 -22.04
CA ASN A 199 16.79 -2.74 -21.89
C ASN A 199 15.65 -3.73 -22.17
N ALA A 200 14.42 -3.25 -22.40
CA ALA A 200 13.23 -4.03 -22.76
C ALA A 200 12.92 -5.21 -21.82
N VAL A 201 13.28 -5.11 -20.53
CA VAL A 201 12.87 -6.10 -19.52
C VAL A 201 11.48 -5.74 -19.01
N PRO A 202 10.46 -6.60 -19.19
CA PRO A 202 9.11 -6.34 -18.73
C PRO A 202 9.03 -6.15 -17.21
N VAL A 203 8.17 -5.26 -16.77
CA VAL A 203 7.92 -4.98 -15.35
C VAL A 203 6.53 -5.46 -14.98
N VAL A 204 6.43 -6.26 -13.93
CA VAL A 204 5.18 -6.75 -13.36
C VAL A 204 5.03 -6.17 -11.96
N ALA A 205 3.96 -5.44 -11.70
CA ALA A 205 3.66 -4.94 -10.36
C ALA A 205 2.78 -5.93 -9.62
N ILE A 206 3.19 -6.28 -8.40
CA ILE A 206 2.39 -7.09 -7.48
C ILE A 206 1.56 -6.12 -6.62
N VAL A 207 0.26 -6.15 -6.81
CA VAL A 207 -0.70 -5.31 -6.08
C VAL A 207 -1.66 -6.18 -5.29
N GLY A 208 -2.34 -5.61 -4.31
CA GLY A 208 -3.34 -6.31 -3.54
C GLY A 208 -3.53 -5.68 -2.17
N TYR A 209 -4.53 -6.17 -1.47
CA TYR A 209 -4.84 -5.67 -0.13
C TYR A 209 -3.67 -5.94 0.84
N THR A 210 -3.61 -5.16 1.93
CA THR A 210 -2.58 -5.41 2.95
C THR A 210 -2.75 -6.81 3.54
N ASN A 211 -1.63 -7.48 3.83
CA ASN A 211 -1.59 -8.86 4.31
C ASN A 211 -2.17 -9.95 3.36
N ALA A 212 -2.33 -9.66 2.06
CA ALA A 212 -2.75 -10.68 1.08
C ALA A 212 -1.64 -11.69 0.70
N GLY A 213 -0.40 -11.48 1.16
CA GLY A 213 0.74 -12.36 0.90
C GLY A 213 1.62 -11.93 -0.29
N LYS A 214 1.63 -10.64 -0.65
CA LYS A 214 2.42 -10.11 -1.78
C LYS A 214 3.93 -10.32 -1.63
N SER A 215 4.48 -9.97 -0.47
CA SER A 215 5.93 -10.09 -0.20
C SER A 215 6.34 -11.56 -0.09
N THR A 216 5.50 -12.41 0.49
CA THR A 216 5.70 -13.86 0.50
C THR A 216 5.75 -14.43 -0.91
N LEU A 217 4.79 -14.02 -1.76
CA LEU A 217 4.78 -14.42 -3.17
C LEU A 217 6.06 -13.99 -3.89
N LEU A 218 6.51 -12.74 -3.71
CA LEU A 218 7.74 -12.24 -4.33
C LEU A 218 8.95 -13.08 -3.90
N ASN A 219 9.08 -13.39 -2.59
CA ASN A 219 10.19 -14.17 -2.06
C ASN A 219 10.23 -15.57 -2.68
N HIS A 220 9.10 -16.27 -2.69
CA HIS A 220 9.02 -17.63 -3.21
C HIS A 220 9.18 -17.73 -4.74
N LEU A 221 8.82 -16.68 -5.48
CA LEU A 221 9.05 -16.65 -6.92
C LEU A 221 10.50 -16.33 -7.30
N THR A 222 11.22 -15.55 -6.47
CA THR A 222 12.53 -14.99 -6.83
C THR A 222 13.68 -15.40 -5.91
N ASP A 223 13.46 -16.33 -4.97
CA ASP A 223 14.41 -16.74 -3.93
C ASP A 223 15.01 -15.52 -3.18
N ALA A 224 14.19 -14.48 -2.99
CA ALA A 224 14.60 -13.25 -2.32
C ALA A 224 14.31 -13.30 -0.83
N GLU A 225 15.09 -12.57 -0.03
CA GLU A 225 14.87 -12.39 1.42
C GLU A 225 14.24 -11.01 1.69
N VAL A 226 12.99 -10.81 1.26
CA VAL A 226 12.22 -9.62 1.64
C VAL A 226 11.54 -9.91 2.98
N LEU A 227 11.43 -8.88 3.82
CA LEU A 227 10.78 -9.01 5.13
C LEU A 227 9.34 -9.51 4.98
N GLU A 228 9.08 -10.68 5.52
CA GLU A 228 7.75 -11.27 5.63
C GLU A 228 7.25 -11.15 7.06
N GLU A 229 6.14 -10.48 7.25
CA GLU A 229 5.46 -10.41 8.54
C GLU A 229 3.95 -10.57 8.32
N ASP A 230 3.31 -11.34 9.17
CA ASP A 230 1.84 -11.42 9.24
C ASP A 230 1.28 -10.17 9.95
N LYS A 231 1.54 -9.02 9.34
CA LYS A 231 1.12 -7.71 9.83
C LYS A 231 0.70 -6.82 8.67
N LEU A 232 -0.22 -5.91 8.96
CA LEU A 232 -0.65 -4.91 7.99
C LEU A 232 0.52 -3.98 7.63
N PHE A 233 0.65 -3.62 6.35
CA PHE A 233 1.72 -2.77 5.84
C PHE A 233 3.15 -3.27 6.15
N ALA A 234 3.40 -4.56 6.00
CA ALA A 234 4.75 -5.12 6.14
C ALA A 234 5.74 -4.46 5.16
N THR A 235 5.30 -4.17 3.95
CA THR A 235 6.08 -3.47 2.91
C THR A 235 5.55 -2.04 2.71
N LEU A 236 6.41 -1.04 2.91
CA LEU A 236 6.14 0.36 2.59
C LEU A 236 6.94 0.85 1.37
N ASP A 237 8.20 0.47 1.30
CA ASP A 237 9.09 0.80 0.18
C ASP A 237 8.99 -0.27 -0.90
N PRO A 238 8.79 0.08 -2.19
CA PRO A 238 8.73 -0.91 -3.28
C PRO A 238 10.02 -1.70 -3.38
N THR A 239 9.90 -3.00 -3.50
CA THR A 239 11.03 -3.89 -3.69
C THR A 239 10.94 -4.55 -5.05
N THR A 240 11.97 -4.36 -5.89
CA THR A 240 12.03 -4.97 -7.23
C THR A 240 13.02 -6.12 -7.25
N ARG A 241 12.63 -7.25 -7.81
CA ARG A 241 13.46 -8.44 -7.99
C ARG A 241 13.33 -8.96 -9.41
N MET A 242 14.37 -9.61 -9.87
CA MET A 242 14.40 -10.26 -11.18
C MET A 242 13.92 -11.70 -11.04
N LEU A 243 12.96 -12.08 -11.86
CA LEU A 243 12.52 -13.46 -12.04
C LEU A 243 13.01 -13.93 -13.41
N GLU A 244 13.68 -15.08 -13.44
CA GLU A 244 14.04 -15.77 -14.68
C GLU A 244 12.98 -16.85 -14.96
N LEU A 245 12.38 -16.76 -16.16
CA LEU A 245 11.42 -17.72 -16.68
C LEU A 245 12.12 -18.65 -17.66
N GLU A 246 11.41 -19.66 -18.15
CA GLU A 246 11.93 -20.58 -19.14
C GLU A 246 12.39 -19.84 -20.41
N GLY A 247 13.39 -20.39 -21.11
CA GLY A 247 13.95 -19.75 -22.31
C GLY A 247 14.77 -18.50 -22.04
N HIS A 248 15.34 -18.33 -20.83
CA HIS A 248 16.15 -17.19 -20.39
C HIS A 248 15.41 -15.84 -20.42
N GLN A 249 14.10 -15.89 -20.37
CA GLN A 249 13.30 -14.66 -20.31
C GLN A 249 13.35 -14.07 -18.90
N GLN A 250 13.71 -12.79 -18.81
CA GLN A 250 13.79 -12.06 -17.56
C GLN A 250 12.60 -11.12 -17.39
N VAL A 251 12.06 -11.06 -16.17
CA VAL A 251 10.97 -10.18 -15.76
C VAL A 251 11.33 -9.51 -14.45
N LEU A 252 11.00 -8.23 -14.29
CA LEU A 252 11.13 -7.52 -13.04
C LEU A 252 9.81 -7.58 -12.28
N LEU A 253 9.79 -8.27 -11.14
CA LEU A 253 8.67 -8.26 -10.20
C LEU A 253 8.88 -7.14 -9.19
N THR A 254 7.87 -6.29 -9.02
CA THR A 254 7.90 -5.19 -8.05
C THR A 254 6.78 -5.38 -7.03
N ASP A 255 7.13 -5.64 -5.77
CA ASP A 255 6.19 -5.60 -4.65
C ASP A 255 5.82 -4.16 -4.33
N THR A 256 4.55 -3.91 -4.11
CA THR A 256 4.01 -2.58 -3.82
C THR A 256 3.40 -2.50 -2.42
N VAL A 257 3.18 -1.29 -1.95
CA VAL A 257 2.45 -1.05 -0.69
C VAL A 257 1.06 -1.69 -0.77
N GLY A 258 0.67 -2.40 0.29
CA GLY A 258 -0.67 -2.98 0.38
C GLY A 258 -1.76 -1.90 0.47
N PHE A 259 -2.87 -2.12 -0.21
CA PHE A 259 -4.06 -1.28 -0.10
C PHE A 259 -4.86 -1.61 1.16
N ILE A 260 -5.60 -0.64 1.65
CA ILE A 260 -6.46 -0.78 2.82
C ILE A 260 -7.70 0.11 2.66
N ARG A 261 -8.81 -0.25 3.33
CA ARG A 261 -10.01 0.59 3.36
C ARG A 261 -9.78 1.91 4.09
N LYS A 262 -10.57 2.91 3.76
CA LYS A 262 -10.54 4.24 4.40
C LYS A 262 -9.14 4.87 4.37
N LEU A 263 -8.32 4.59 3.33
CA LEU A 263 -7.03 5.25 3.17
C LEU A 263 -7.27 6.73 2.85
N PRO A 264 -6.79 7.65 3.69
CA PRO A 264 -7.03 9.08 3.48
C PRO A 264 -6.41 9.59 2.18
N HIS A 265 -7.12 10.46 1.46
CA HIS A 265 -6.67 11.00 0.18
C HIS A 265 -5.30 11.67 0.24
N HIS A 266 -4.99 12.37 1.34
CA HIS A 266 -3.68 13.02 1.52
C HIS A 266 -2.53 12.01 1.70
N LEU A 267 -2.82 10.77 2.18
CA LEU A 267 -1.85 9.68 2.20
C LEU A 267 -1.67 9.09 0.80
N ILE A 268 -2.74 8.91 0.02
CA ILE A 268 -2.64 8.47 -1.38
C ILE A 268 -1.75 9.44 -2.16
N GLU A 269 -1.91 10.76 -1.97
CA GLU A 269 -1.04 11.76 -2.61
C GLU A 269 0.41 11.70 -2.13
N ALA A 270 0.65 11.47 -0.84
CA ALA A 270 1.99 11.39 -0.28
C ALA A 270 2.74 10.16 -0.81
N PHE A 271 2.04 9.02 -0.94
CA PHE A 271 2.60 7.75 -1.44
C PHE A 271 2.36 7.51 -2.93
N LYS A 272 1.87 8.52 -3.65
CA LYS A 272 1.55 8.42 -5.07
C LYS A 272 2.72 7.88 -5.87
N SER A 273 3.94 8.34 -5.62
CA SER A 273 5.12 7.90 -6.36
C SER A 273 5.48 6.42 -6.12
N THR A 274 5.15 5.89 -4.94
CA THR A 274 5.32 4.47 -4.59
C THR A 274 4.23 3.61 -5.22
N LEU A 275 2.99 4.10 -5.17
CA LEU A 275 1.83 3.45 -5.77
C LEU A 275 1.85 3.53 -7.31
N GLU A 276 2.50 4.55 -7.88
CA GLU A 276 2.67 4.72 -9.33
C GLU A 276 3.52 3.62 -9.99
N GLU A 277 4.24 2.77 -9.23
CA GLU A 277 4.93 1.62 -9.82
C GLU A 277 3.94 0.70 -10.56
N ALA A 278 2.71 0.53 -10.06
CA ALA A 278 1.65 -0.19 -10.75
C ALA A 278 1.23 0.48 -12.08
N LYS A 279 1.28 1.82 -12.16
CA LYS A 279 0.95 2.57 -13.37
C LYS A 279 1.97 2.35 -14.49
N TYR A 280 3.23 2.22 -14.11
CA TYR A 280 4.34 2.09 -15.08
C TYR A 280 4.71 0.64 -15.37
N ALA A 281 4.15 -0.31 -14.63
CA ALA A 281 4.32 -1.72 -14.93
C ALA A 281 3.65 -2.08 -16.28
N ASP A 282 4.16 -3.10 -16.95
CA ASP A 282 3.58 -3.64 -18.18
C ASP A 282 2.40 -4.56 -17.86
N TYR A 283 2.51 -5.33 -16.78
CA TYR A 283 1.53 -6.29 -16.31
C TYR A 283 1.27 -6.11 -14.81
N ILE A 284 0.14 -6.61 -14.34
CA ILE A 284 -0.25 -6.57 -12.94
C ILE A 284 -0.54 -7.99 -12.44
N ILE A 285 0.03 -8.33 -11.29
CA ILE A 285 -0.40 -9.47 -10.48
C ILE A 285 -1.23 -8.91 -9.33
N HIS A 286 -2.52 -9.25 -9.29
CA HIS A 286 -3.43 -8.90 -8.21
C HIS A 286 -3.51 -10.07 -7.22
N VAL A 287 -2.93 -9.92 -6.04
CA VAL A 287 -2.96 -10.93 -4.98
C VAL A 287 -4.14 -10.68 -4.06
N VAL A 288 -5.00 -11.68 -3.92
CA VAL A 288 -6.23 -11.66 -3.10
C VAL A 288 -6.15 -12.74 -2.04
N ASP A 289 -6.46 -12.41 -0.80
CA ASP A 289 -6.58 -13.38 0.29
C ASP A 289 -7.89 -14.17 0.14
N ALA A 290 -7.82 -15.40 -0.36
CA ALA A 290 -8.97 -16.26 -0.59
C ALA A 290 -9.67 -16.70 0.71
N SER A 291 -8.95 -16.69 1.83
CA SER A 291 -9.49 -17.07 3.14
C SER A 291 -10.31 -15.97 3.81
N ASN A 292 -10.21 -14.73 3.31
CA ASN A 292 -10.88 -13.59 3.90
C ASN A 292 -12.35 -13.50 3.43
N PRO A 293 -13.34 -13.48 4.33
CA PRO A 293 -14.75 -13.34 3.95
C PRO A 293 -15.07 -12.03 3.23
N GLN A 294 -14.25 -10.99 3.41
CA GLN A 294 -14.41 -9.67 2.78
C GLN A 294 -13.61 -9.53 1.47
N ARG A 295 -13.10 -10.64 0.90
CA ARG A 295 -12.23 -10.64 -0.30
C ARG A 295 -12.79 -9.81 -1.46
N ASP A 296 -14.09 -9.90 -1.74
CA ASP A 296 -14.72 -9.18 -2.85
C ASP A 296 -14.71 -7.66 -2.61
N LYS A 297 -14.96 -7.21 -1.37
CA LYS A 297 -14.84 -5.80 -1.00
C LYS A 297 -13.40 -5.34 -1.06
N GLN A 298 -12.45 -6.17 -0.61
CA GLN A 298 -11.01 -5.85 -0.70
C GLN A 298 -10.57 -5.73 -2.16
N MET A 299 -11.00 -6.64 -3.04
CA MET A 299 -10.76 -6.56 -4.48
C MET A 299 -11.30 -5.25 -5.07
N TYR A 300 -12.53 -4.89 -4.71
CA TYR A 300 -13.15 -3.64 -5.15
C TYR A 300 -12.29 -2.41 -4.76
N ILE A 301 -11.83 -2.34 -3.51
CA ILE A 301 -10.98 -1.24 -3.00
C ILE A 301 -9.65 -1.16 -3.78
N VAL A 302 -9.03 -2.31 -4.06
CA VAL A 302 -7.81 -2.36 -4.87
C VAL A 302 -8.05 -1.79 -6.25
N TYR A 303 -9.10 -2.23 -6.94
CA TYR A 303 -9.43 -1.75 -8.27
C TYR A 303 -9.81 -0.27 -8.30
N GLU A 304 -10.60 0.20 -7.34
CA GLU A 304 -10.94 1.63 -7.20
C GLU A 304 -9.66 2.47 -7.03
N THR A 305 -8.72 2.01 -6.23
CA THR A 305 -7.46 2.73 -6.02
C THR A 305 -6.60 2.71 -7.29
N LEU A 306 -6.52 1.60 -8.02
CA LEU A 306 -5.81 1.53 -9.30
C LEU A 306 -6.43 2.47 -10.34
N ASP A 307 -7.75 2.56 -10.39
CA ASP A 307 -8.47 3.48 -11.28
C ASP A 307 -8.15 4.94 -10.94
N HIS A 308 -8.13 5.32 -9.65
CA HIS A 308 -7.72 6.65 -9.15
C HIS A 308 -6.26 7.00 -9.49
N LEU A 309 -5.36 6.01 -9.48
CA LEU A 309 -3.95 6.17 -9.88
C LEU A 309 -3.79 6.29 -11.41
N GLY A 310 -4.87 6.07 -12.16
CA GLY A 310 -4.87 6.10 -13.62
C GLY A 310 -4.20 4.89 -14.26
N VAL A 311 -4.22 3.75 -13.59
CA VAL A 311 -3.80 2.46 -14.15
C VAL A 311 -4.90 1.98 -15.11
N LYS A 312 -4.61 1.93 -16.41
CA LYS A 312 -5.59 1.56 -17.43
C LYS A 312 -4.95 0.63 -18.47
N ASN A 313 -5.77 -0.23 -19.04
CA ASN A 313 -5.37 -1.11 -20.16
C ASN A 313 -4.12 -1.96 -19.86
N LYS A 314 -4.02 -2.47 -18.62
CA LYS A 314 -3.00 -3.44 -18.23
C LYS A 314 -3.61 -4.83 -18.18
N LYS A 315 -2.87 -5.83 -18.63
CA LYS A 315 -3.24 -7.24 -18.42
C LYS A 315 -3.06 -7.59 -16.95
N ILE A 316 -4.03 -8.27 -16.38
CA ILE A 316 -4.11 -8.57 -14.95
C ILE A 316 -4.18 -10.09 -14.77
N LEU A 317 -3.24 -10.60 -13.96
CA LEU A 317 -3.27 -11.96 -13.42
C LEU A 317 -3.74 -11.88 -11.98
N THR A 318 -4.93 -12.38 -11.67
CA THR A 318 -5.42 -12.45 -10.28
C THR A 318 -5.06 -13.78 -9.65
N LEU A 319 -4.38 -13.70 -8.50
CA LEU A 319 -3.96 -14.82 -7.69
C LEU A 319 -4.77 -14.86 -6.40
N PHE A 320 -5.67 -15.81 -6.27
CA PHE A 320 -6.34 -16.13 -5.02
C PHE A 320 -5.39 -16.93 -4.14
N ASN A 321 -4.74 -16.25 -3.21
CA ASN A 321 -3.74 -16.80 -2.31
C ASN A 321 -4.37 -17.30 -1.00
N LYS A 322 -3.62 -18.07 -0.22
CA LYS A 322 -4.02 -18.66 1.07
C LYS A 322 -5.16 -19.67 0.94
N ILE A 323 -5.19 -20.45 -0.17
CA ILE A 323 -6.19 -21.50 -0.36
C ILE A 323 -6.08 -22.63 0.69
N ASP A 324 -4.90 -22.79 1.26
CA ASP A 324 -4.56 -23.77 2.31
C ASP A 324 -5.36 -23.58 3.61
N ILE A 325 -5.71 -22.34 3.93
CA ILE A 325 -6.49 -21.98 5.13
C ILE A 325 -7.91 -21.52 4.81
N ARG A 326 -8.32 -21.62 3.57
CA ARG A 326 -9.67 -21.26 3.13
C ARG A 326 -10.69 -22.26 3.67
N THR A 327 -11.83 -21.76 4.18
CA THR A 327 -12.88 -22.57 4.81
C THR A 327 -14.21 -22.57 4.07
N ASP A 328 -14.39 -21.69 3.08
CA ASP A 328 -15.61 -21.60 2.25
C ASP A 328 -15.38 -22.24 0.87
N ASP A 329 -16.50 -22.59 0.19
CA ASP A 329 -16.52 -23.16 -1.16
C ASP A 329 -17.06 -22.16 -2.20
N ASP A 330 -17.18 -20.86 -1.85
CA ASP A 330 -17.70 -19.85 -2.76
C ASP A 330 -16.81 -19.72 -4.00
N PRO A 331 -17.40 -19.49 -5.20
CA PRO A 331 -16.60 -19.35 -6.42
C PRO A 331 -15.59 -18.20 -6.31
N LEU A 332 -14.32 -18.49 -6.61
CA LEU A 332 -13.27 -17.49 -6.73
C LEU A 332 -13.24 -16.97 -8.17
N GLN A 333 -13.72 -15.76 -8.38
CA GLN A 333 -13.82 -15.15 -9.70
C GLN A 333 -13.37 -13.69 -9.68
N ASP A 334 -12.70 -13.29 -10.74
CA ASP A 334 -12.36 -11.91 -11.01
C ASP A 334 -12.68 -11.59 -12.47
N PHE A 335 -13.74 -10.82 -12.70
CA PHE A 335 -14.20 -10.46 -14.06
C PHE A 335 -13.37 -9.36 -14.72
N ARG A 336 -12.43 -8.74 -14.00
CA ARG A 336 -11.51 -7.72 -14.53
C ARG A 336 -10.16 -8.29 -14.92
N ALA A 337 -9.85 -9.51 -14.48
CA ALA A 337 -8.60 -10.19 -14.76
C ALA A 337 -8.64 -10.93 -16.11
N ASP A 338 -7.50 -10.97 -16.79
CA ASP A 338 -7.30 -11.77 -18.00
C ASP A 338 -7.08 -13.25 -17.63
N HIS A 339 -6.39 -13.49 -16.50
CA HIS A 339 -6.15 -14.83 -15.96
C HIS A 339 -6.41 -14.88 -14.47
N VAL A 340 -6.86 -16.05 -13.99
CA VAL A 340 -7.15 -16.28 -12.57
C VAL A 340 -6.54 -17.61 -12.15
N LEU A 341 -5.75 -17.62 -11.07
CA LEU A 341 -5.17 -18.80 -10.46
C LEU A 341 -5.45 -18.85 -8.97
N GLN A 342 -5.43 -20.06 -8.42
CA GLN A 342 -5.52 -20.33 -6.98
C GLN A 342 -4.17 -20.84 -6.49
N ILE A 343 -3.63 -20.24 -5.43
CA ILE A 343 -2.30 -20.56 -4.93
C ILE A 343 -2.25 -20.59 -3.40
N SER A 344 -1.22 -21.24 -2.87
CA SER A 344 -0.71 -20.98 -1.53
C SER A 344 0.76 -20.60 -1.64
N ALA A 345 1.06 -19.33 -1.42
CA ALA A 345 2.43 -18.85 -1.45
C ALA A 345 3.27 -19.49 -0.35
N THR A 346 2.69 -19.72 0.83
CA THR A 346 3.37 -20.33 1.99
C THR A 346 3.73 -21.80 1.75
N GLU A 347 2.86 -22.54 1.07
CA GLU A 347 3.08 -23.96 0.76
C GLU A 347 3.73 -24.20 -0.61
N ASN A 348 4.09 -23.14 -1.32
CA ASN A 348 4.59 -23.20 -2.71
C ASN A 348 3.62 -23.87 -3.70
N ALA A 349 2.33 -23.95 -3.38
CA ALA A 349 1.34 -24.56 -4.23
C ALA A 349 0.90 -23.61 -5.35
N GLY A 350 0.95 -24.06 -6.61
CA GLY A 350 0.52 -23.31 -7.79
C GLY A 350 1.51 -22.27 -8.31
N LEU A 351 2.73 -22.15 -7.74
CA LEU A 351 3.71 -21.14 -8.16
C LEU A 351 4.29 -21.41 -9.55
N ASP A 352 4.44 -22.67 -9.95
CA ASP A 352 4.88 -23.02 -11.30
C ASP A 352 3.82 -22.58 -12.33
N ALA A 353 2.53 -22.79 -12.04
CA ALA A 353 1.45 -22.30 -12.89
C ALA A 353 1.44 -20.76 -13.01
N VAL A 354 1.86 -20.04 -11.96
CA VAL A 354 2.04 -18.58 -12.04
C VAL A 354 3.13 -18.21 -13.05
N LYS A 355 4.26 -18.92 -13.05
CA LYS A 355 5.35 -18.71 -14.01
C LYS A 355 4.91 -19.00 -15.44
N ASP A 356 4.17 -20.10 -15.65
CA ASP A 356 3.65 -20.51 -16.94
C ASP A 356 2.69 -19.46 -17.53
N VAL A 357 1.72 -19.01 -16.73
CA VAL A 357 0.75 -17.97 -17.14
C VAL A 357 1.44 -16.63 -17.40
N LEU A 358 2.40 -16.23 -16.58
CA LEU A 358 3.20 -15.03 -16.83
C LEU A 358 3.92 -15.13 -18.17
N GLN A 359 4.50 -16.29 -18.48
CA GLN A 359 5.18 -16.53 -19.75
C GLN A 359 4.21 -16.47 -20.93
N GLU A 360 3.01 -17.03 -20.78
CA GLU A 360 1.94 -16.93 -21.79
C GLU A 360 1.55 -15.47 -22.05
N MET A 361 1.28 -14.68 -20.99
CA MET A 361 0.95 -13.26 -21.10
C MET A 361 2.04 -12.47 -21.83
N LEU A 362 3.29 -12.78 -21.56
CA LEU A 362 4.44 -12.15 -22.22
C LEU A 362 4.60 -12.56 -23.68
N ARG A 363 4.13 -13.75 -24.08
CA ARG A 363 4.14 -14.25 -25.46
C ARG A 363 3.08 -13.56 -26.32
N GLU A 364 1.92 -13.23 -25.74
CA GLU A 364 0.83 -12.61 -26.50
C GLU A 364 1.23 -11.28 -27.15
N ASP A 365 2.18 -10.55 -26.57
CA ASP A 365 2.70 -9.30 -27.10
C ASP A 365 3.90 -9.49 -28.04
N LYS A 366 4.28 -10.74 -28.37
CA LYS A 366 5.42 -11.10 -29.20
C LYS A 366 5.01 -11.89 -30.43
N ILE A 367 5.87 -11.88 -31.42
CA ILE A 367 5.69 -12.62 -32.66
C ILE A 367 6.50 -13.91 -32.57
N TYR A 368 5.84 -15.05 -32.79
CA TYR A 368 6.53 -16.32 -32.95
C TYR A 368 7.27 -16.36 -34.29
N ILE A 369 8.55 -16.76 -34.25
CA ILE A 369 9.40 -16.92 -35.44
C ILE A 369 10.06 -18.30 -35.44
N GLU A 370 10.24 -18.82 -36.64
CA GLU A 370 11.06 -19.99 -36.92
C GLU A 370 11.99 -19.63 -38.08
N ARG A 371 13.30 -19.45 -37.80
CA ARG A 371 14.27 -18.96 -38.78
C ARG A 371 15.65 -19.54 -38.57
N VAL A 372 16.42 -19.64 -39.68
CA VAL A 372 17.83 -19.91 -39.62
C VAL A 372 18.59 -18.57 -39.72
N ILE A 373 19.35 -18.24 -38.67
CA ILE A 373 20.20 -17.05 -38.61
C ILE A 373 21.60 -17.43 -39.09
N HIS A 374 22.08 -16.80 -40.17
CA HIS A 374 23.42 -17.05 -40.70
C HIS A 374 24.48 -16.73 -39.65
N TYR A 375 25.57 -17.50 -39.57
CA TYR A 375 26.68 -17.28 -38.64
C TYR A 375 27.26 -15.86 -38.70
N ALA A 376 27.21 -15.23 -39.88
CA ALA A 376 27.67 -13.83 -40.07
C ALA A 376 26.74 -12.81 -39.37
N GLN A 377 25.53 -13.20 -38.96
CA GLN A 377 24.53 -12.35 -38.32
C GLN A 377 24.42 -12.63 -36.80
N ALA A 378 25.51 -13.03 -36.16
CA ALA A 378 25.53 -13.35 -34.72
C ALA A 378 24.99 -12.20 -33.83
N GLY A 379 25.09 -10.95 -34.24
CA GLY A 379 24.52 -9.80 -33.55
C GLY A 379 23.00 -9.81 -33.48
N VAL A 380 22.32 -10.38 -34.50
CA VAL A 380 20.85 -10.54 -34.52
C VAL A 380 20.43 -11.63 -33.54
N LEU A 381 21.16 -12.75 -33.49
CA LEU A 381 20.92 -13.81 -32.53
C LEU A 381 21.05 -13.28 -31.09
N GLN A 382 22.09 -12.47 -30.82
CA GLN A 382 22.25 -11.85 -29.51
C GLN A 382 21.09 -10.91 -29.15
N LEU A 383 20.54 -10.23 -30.16
CA LEU A 383 19.35 -9.38 -29.94
C LEU A 383 18.10 -10.22 -29.61
N VAL A 384 17.94 -11.38 -30.27
CA VAL A 384 16.86 -12.32 -29.95
C VAL A 384 17.01 -12.88 -28.55
N ARG A 385 18.23 -13.27 -28.15
CA ARG A 385 18.52 -13.78 -26.79
C ARG A 385 18.25 -12.74 -25.69
N ASN A 386 18.55 -11.45 -25.99
CA ASN A 386 18.43 -10.39 -24.99
C ASN A 386 17.00 -9.81 -24.87
N LYS A 387 16.23 -9.82 -25.96
CA LYS A 387 14.92 -9.15 -26.02
C LYS A 387 13.76 -10.10 -26.28
N GLY A 388 14.04 -11.29 -26.79
CA GLY A 388 13.08 -12.33 -27.08
C GLY A 388 13.05 -13.44 -26.03
N GLU A 389 12.25 -14.44 -26.32
CA GLU A 389 12.23 -15.72 -25.63
C GLU A 389 12.69 -16.80 -26.61
N LEU A 390 13.78 -17.47 -26.29
CA LEU A 390 14.35 -18.51 -27.14
C LEU A 390 13.74 -19.87 -26.74
N VAL A 391 12.91 -20.43 -27.61
CA VAL A 391 12.27 -21.74 -27.40
C VAL A 391 13.21 -22.89 -27.73
N SER A 392 13.93 -22.78 -28.88
CA SER A 392 14.95 -23.75 -29.26
C SER A 392 16.05 -23.10 -30.09
N GLU A 393 17.25 -23.66 -29.99
CA GLU A 393 18.42 -23.23 -30.75
C GLU A 393 19.18 -24.50 -31.22
N GLU A 394 19.36 -24.66 -32.53
CA GLU A 394 20.08 -25.77 -33.12
C GLU A 394 21.09 -25.27 -34.15
N TYR A 395 22.30 -25.79 -34.07
CA TYR A 395 23.38 -25.46 -35.03
C TYR A 395 23.22 -26.33 -36.27
N VAL A 396 22.98 -25.69 -37.41
CA VAL A 396 22.87 -26.34 -38.74
C VAL A 396 23.98 -25.85 -39.67
N PRO A 397 24.27 -26.55 -40.75
CA PRO A 397 25.36 -26.14 -41.67
C PRO A 397 25.26 -24.70 -42.23
N GLU A 398 24.03 -24.23 -42.43
CA GLU A 398 23.71 -22.92 -43.01
C GLU A 398 23.72 -21.78 -41.97
N GLY A 399 23.71 -22.10 -40.65
CA GLY A 399 23.61 -21.11 -39.59
C GLY A 399 23.07 -21.70 -38.28
N ILE A 400 22.33 -20.90 -37.55
CA ILE A 400 21.67 -21.30 -36.27
C ILE A 400 20.17 -21.26 -36.49
N SER A 401 19.52 -22.42 -36.43
CA SER A 401 18.06 -22.55 -36.48
C SER A 401 17.50 -22.18 -35.13
N ILE A 402 16.60 -21.21 -35.10
CA ILE A 402 15.96 -20.75 -33.88
C ILE A 402 14.45 -20.81 -33.98
N ARG A 403 13.82 -21.16 -32.85
CA ARG A 403 12.41 -20.91 -32.59
C ARG A 403 12.34 -19.93 -31.42
N ALA A 404 11.66 -18.81 -31.61
CA ALA A 404 11.66 -17.75 -30.60
C ALA A 404 10.38 -16.90 -30.68
N TYR A 405 10.00 -16.32 -29.55
CA TYR A 405 9.05 -15.22 -29.49
C TYR A 405 9.80 -13.89 -29.39
N VAL A 406 9.57 -12.98 -30.31
CA VAL A 406 10.31 -11.71 -30.41
C VAL A 406 9.38 -10.51 -30.43
N PRO A 407 9.74 -9.39 -29.78
CA PRO A 407 9.02 -8.14 -29.91
C PRO A 407 9.05 -7.64 -31.36
N MET A 408 8.03 -6.84 -31.74
CA MET A 408 7.90 -6.27 -33.10
C MET A 408 9.16 -5.54 -33.59
N GLU A 409 9.87 -4.83 -32.67
CA GLU A 409 11.12 -4.13 -33.00
C GLU A 409 12.29 -5.06 -33.33
N VAL A 410 12.29 -6.26 -32.80
CA VAL A 410 13.29 -7.29 -33.13
C VAL A 410 12.92 -7.97 -34.41
N TYR A 411 11.62 -8.27 -34.61
CA TYR A 411 11.10 -8.86 -35.83
C TYR A 411 11.43 -8.04 -37.06
N GLY A 412 11.36 -6.70 -36.99
CA GLY A 412 11.72 -5.81 -38.10
C GLY A 412 13.22 -5.77 -38.44
N LYS A 413 14.09 -6.41 -37.66
CA LYS A 413 15.55 -6.50 -37.88
C LYS A 413 16.01 -7.91 -38.29
N LEU A 414 15.11 -8.87 -38.26
CA LEU A 414 15.27 -10.25 -38.71
C LEU A 414 14.97 -10.41 -40.19
#